data_d264183285eed42121627ccc655bffd6
#
_entry.id   d264183285eed42121627ccc655bffd6
#
_cell.length_a   1.000
_cell.length_b   1.000
_cell.length_c   1.000
_cell.angle_alpha   90.00
_cell.angle_beta   90.00
_cell.angle_gamma   90.00
#
_symmetry.space_group_name_H-M   'P 1'
#
loop_
_entity.id
_entity.type
_entity.pdbx_description
1 polymer ?
#
loop_
_entity_poly.entity_id
_entity_poly.type
_entity_poly.pdbx_seq_one_letter_code
_entity_poly.pdbx_strand_id
1 'polypeptide(L)'
;MDYQQVNDYLTSIFNNVLVIEEVSLRGSRFKDISIKEMHTIDVIGKFPEATPSKVSKELMVTLVTVTTSLNNLERKGYIERIRSDQDRRVVYLHLTKKGRLVHRLHKRFHKAMVERIIDGMSPEEKKVMGRGLTNLYQFLEDLK
;
A
#
# COMPACT_ATOMS: atom_id res chain seq x y z
N MET A 1 1.61 -7.30 -28.30
CA MET A 1 2.38 -7.72 -27.10
C MET A 1 2.07 -9.17 -26.83
N ASP A 2 3.07 -10.01 -26.88
CA ASP A 2 2.90 -11.44 -26.61
C ASP A 2 2.98 -11.75 -25.10
N TYR A 3 2.72 -13.02 -24.75
CA TYR A 3 2.73 -13.48 -23.35
C TYR A 3 4.07 -13.16 -22.66
N GLN A 4 5.19 -13.44 -23.33
CA GLN A 4 6.51 -13.27 -22.73
C GLN A 4 6.79 -11.80 -22.40
N GLN A 5 6.45 -10.90 -23.29
CA GLN A 5 6.59 -9.46 -23.07
C GLN A 5 5.73 -8.97 -21.90
N VAL A 6 4.49 -9.46 -21.80
CA VAL A 6 3.62 -9.12 -20.64
C VAL A 6 4.24 -9.61 -19.34
N ASN A 7 4.71 -10.86 -19.32
CA ASN A 7 5.34 -11.44 -18.13
C ASN A 7 6.59 -10.65 -17.69
N ASP A 8 7.46 -10.35 -18.65
CA ASP A 8 8.71 -9.65 -18.36
C ASP A 8 8.46 -8.24 -17.84
N TYR A 9 7.49 -7.52 -18.42
CA TYR A 9 7.12 -6.20 -17.93
C TYR A 9 6.49 -6.24 -16.55
N LEU A 10 5.56 -7.17 -16.31
CA LEU A 10 4.95 -7.30 -14.98
C LEU A 10 6.00 -7.60 -13.91
N THR A 11 6.89 -8.55 -14.16
CA THR A 11 7.95 -8.93 -13.23
C THR A 11 8.89 -7.75 -12.96
N SER A 12 9.32 -7.06 -14.02
CA SER A 12 10.21 -5.90 -13.89
C SER A 12 9.53 -4.74 -13.17
N ILE A 13 8.26 -4.47 -13.48
CA ILE A 13 7.49 -3.40 -12.83
C ILE A 13 7.38 -3.66 -11.33
N PHE A 14 6.97 -4.86 -10.91
CA PHE A 14 6.85 -5.19 -9.50
C PHE A 14 8.17 -5.01 -8.75
N ASN A 15 9.27 -5.53 -9.30
CA ASN A 15 10.58 -5.41 -8.68
C ASN A 15 11.06 -3.95 -8.61
N ASN A 16 10.93 -3.22 -9.70
CA ASN A 16 11.40 -1.84 -9.79
C ASN A 16 10.58 -0.89 -8.91
N VAL A 17 9.27 -1.08 -8.81
CA VAL A 17 8.42 -0.27 -7.93
C VAL A 17 8.89 -0.41 -6.49
N LEU A 18 9.11 -1.62 -6.00
CA LEU A 18 9.58 -1.87 -4.64
C LEU A 18 10.94 -1.23 -4.37
N VAL A 19 11.89 -1.37 -5.29
CA VAL A 19 13.24 -0.77 -5.17
C VAL A 19 13.16 0.75 -5.14
N ILE A 20 12.38 1.36 -6.02
CA ILE A 20 12.23 2.81 -6.11
C ILE A 20 11.52 3.36 -4.88
N GLU A 21 10.49 2.69 -4.38
CA GLU A 21 9.83 3.06 -3.13
C GLU A 21 10.80 3.04 -1.95
N GLU A 22 11.63 2.01 -1.85
CA GLU A 22 12.62 1.89 -0.79
C GLU A 22 13.69 2.99 -0.87
N VAL A 23 14.22 3.26 -2.06
CA VAL A 23 15.20 4.34 -2.28
C VAL A 23 14.60 5.70 -1.94
N SER A 24 13.36 5.96 -2.36
CA SER A 24 12.63 7.20 -2.06
C SER A 24 12.45 7.37 -0.55
N LEU A 25 12.09 6.31 0.15
CA LEU A 25 11.89 6.32 1.59
C LEU A 25 13.21 6.61 2.35
N ARG A 26 14.30 5.96 1.95
CA ARG A 26 15.64 6.19 2.54
C ARG A 26 16.16 7.60 2.33
N GLY A 27 15.82 8.23 1.21
CA GLY A 27 16.19 9.60 0.89
C GLY A 27 15.31 10.66 1.54
N SER A 28 14.26 10.25 2.23
CA SER A 28 13.30 11.14 2.90
C SER A 28 13.64 11.31 4.39
N ARG A 29 12.90 12.21 5.05
CA ARG A 29 12.96 12.33 6.52
C ARG A 29 12.28 11.19 7.28
N PHE A 30 11.65 10.24 6.57
CA PHE A 30 10.99 9.06 7.13
C PHE A 30 11.82 7.80 6.95
N LYS A 31 13.13 7.92 6.94
CA LYS A 31 14.08 6.82 6.75
C LYS A 31 14.14 5.82 7.91
N ASP A 32 13.45 6.11 9.01
CA ASP A 32 13.35 5.24 10.20
C ASP A 32 12.30 4.15 10.08
N ILE A 33 11.54 4.11 8.98
CA ILE A 33 10.57 3.05 8.72
C ILE A 33 10.98 2.20 7.52
N SER A 34 10.59 0.92 7.57
CA SER A 34 10.80 -0.02 6.47
C SER A 34 9.72 0.15 5.39
N ILE A 35 9.96 -0.47 4.22
CA ILE A 35 8.94 -0.50 3.16
C ILE A 35 7.67 -1.23 3.61
N LYS A 36 7.80 -2.28 4.42
CA LYS A 36 6.65 -3.01 5.00
C LYS A 36 5.85 -2.13 5.95
N GLU A 37 6.53 -1.35 6.76
CA GLU A 37 5.89 -0.39 7.66
C GLU A 37 5.19 0.72 6.87
N MET A 38 5.78 1.19 5.77
CA MET A 38 5.14 2.15 4.87
C MET A 38 3.86 1.58 4.25
N HIS A 39 3.87 0.33 3.79
CA HIS A 39 2.68 -0.33 3.27
C HIS A 39 1.60 -0.52 4.35
N THR A 40 1.99 -0.76 5.60
CA THR A 40 1.07 -0.79 6.74
C THR A 40 0.40 0.59 6.95
N ILE A 41 1.18 1.66 6.89
CA ILE A 41 0.65 3.04 6.94
C ILE A 41 -0.36 3.28 5.81
N ASP A 42 -0.06 2.78 4.61
CA ASP A 42 -0.92 2.95 3.44
C ASP A 42 -2.29 2.27 3.64
N VAL A 43 -2.31 1.05 4.15
CA VAL A 43 -3.57 0.35 4.48
C VAL A 43 -4.37 1.12 5.53
N ILE A 44 -3.72 1.59 6.60
CA ILE A 44 -4.39 2.35 7.65
C ILE A 44 -4.97 3.66 7.10
N GLY A 45 -4.24 4.34 6.24
CA GLY A 45 -4.71 5.59 5.63
C GLY A 45 -5.86 5.38 4.63
N LYS A 46 -5.93 4.21 4.01
CA LYS A 46 -6.95 3.87 3.02
C LYS A 46 -8.29 3.48 3.65
N PHE A 47 -8.27 2.83 4.82
CA PHE A 47 -9.46 2.31 5.47
C PHE A 47 -9.78 3.10 6.75
N PRO A 48 -10.95 3.79 6.85
CA PRO A 48 -11.30 4.63 8.01
C PRO A 48 -11.40 3.86 9.33
N GLU A 49 -11.76 2.59 9.28
CA GLU A 49 -11.90 1.72 10.46
C GLU A 49 -10.91 0.55 10.40
N ALA A 50 -9.65 0.86 10.09
CA ALA A 50 -8.61 -0.16 10.00
C ALA A 50 -8.38 -0.82 11.37
N THR A 51 -8.29 -2.16 11.35
CA THR A 51 -7.93 -2.98 12.50
C THR A 51 -6.66 -3.77 12.19
N PRO A 52 -5.96 -4.33 13.19
CA PRO A 52 -4.84 -5.24 12.91
C PRO A 52 -5.19 -6.40 11.98
N SER A 53 -6.38 -6.97 12.13
CA SER A 53 -6.87 -8.05 11.25
C SER A 53 -7.06 -7.58 9.81
N LYS A 54 -7.57 -6.36 9.61
CA LYS A 54 -7.71 -5.77 8.28
C LYS A 54 -6.35 -5.58 7.61
N VAL A 55 -5.37 -5.08 8.34
CA VAL A 55 -3.99 -4.92 7.84
C VAL A 55 -3.38 -6.27 7.45
N SER A 56 -3.54 -7.28 8.32
CA SER A 56 -3.08 -8.64 8.06
C SER A 56 -3.65 -9.20 6.75
N LYS A 57 -4.95 -9.06 6.55
CA LYS A 57 -5.65 -9.52 5.35
C LYS A 57 -5.18 -8.77 4.09
N GLU A 58 -5.14 -7.45 4.14
CA GLU A 58 -4.77 -6.63 2.98
C GLU A 58 -3.32 -6.85 2.54
N LEU A 59 -2.40 -7.00 3.49
CA LEU A 59 -0.99 -7.22 3.20
C LEU A 59 -0.61 -8.69 3.01
N MET A 60 -1.56 -9.61 3.23
CA MET A 60 -1.32 -11.07 3.13
C MET A 60 -0.16 -11.53 4.02
N VAL A 61 -0.10 -11.02 5.24
CA VAL A 61 0.90 -11.35 6.25
C VAL A 61 0.23 -11.82 7.53
N THR A 62 0.98 -12.52 8.39
CA THR A 62 0.43 -13.01 9.67
C THR A 62 0.12 -11.86 10.61
N LEU A 63 -0.83 -12.08 11.53
CA LEU A 63 -1.18 -11.10 12.55
C LEU A 63 0.02 -10.80 13.48
N VAL A 64 0.88 -11.78 13.73
CA VAL A 64 2.12 -11.58 14.50
C VAL A 64 3.04 -10.58 13.81
N THR A 65 3.24 -10.71 12.50
CA THR A 65 4.03 -9.78 11.70
C THR A 65 3.44 -8.37 11.74
N VAL A 66 2.12 -8.26 11.60
CA VAL A 66 1.40 -6.97 11.71
C VAL A 66 1.58 -6.36 13.09
N THR A 67 1.42 -7.13 14.15
CA THR A 67 1.58 -6.65 15.53
C THR A 67 2.96 -6.04 15.76
N THR A 68 4.01 -6.69 15.26
CA THR A 68 5.38 -6.17 15.34
C THR A 68 5.51 -4.83 14.61
N SER A 69 5.00 -4.74 13.39
CA SER A 69 5.01 -3.49 12.61
C SER A 69 4.22 -2.38 13.31
N LEU A 70 3.05 -2.69 13.84
CA LEU A 70 2.20 -1.72 14.56
C LEU A 70 2.87 -1.21 15.82
N ASN A 71 3.52 -2.08 16.59
CA ASN A 71 4.28 -1.67 17.79
C ASN A 71 5.40 -0.68 17.43
N ASN A 72 6.13 -0.98 16.37
CA ASN A 72 7.20 -0.10 15.88
C ASN A 72 6.66 1.25 15.40
N LEU A 73 5.59 1.24 14.61
CA LEU A 73 4.99 2.46 14.07
C LEU A 73 4.37 3.34 15.16
N GLU A 74 3.74 2.74 16.17
CA GLU A 74 3.20 3.49 17.31
C GLU A 74 4.33 4.13 18.13
N ARG A 75 5.38 3.37 18.43
CA ARG A 75 6.57 3.86 19.14
C ARG A 75 7.25 5.02 18.41
N LYS A 76 7.32 4.93 17.08
CA LYS A 76 7.93 5.98 16.23
C LYS A 76 7.00 7.17 15.97
N GLY A 77 5.75 7.11 16.42
CA GLY A 77 4.78 8.21 16.33
C GLY A 77 4.05 8.33 14.99
N TYR A 78 3.96 7.27 14.21
CA TYR A 78 3.24 7.26 12.92
C TYR A 78 1.78 6.88 13.02
N ILE A 79 1.42 6.07 14.01
CA ILE A 79 0.05 5.60 14.23
C ILE A 79 -0.36 5.72 15.69
N GLU A 80 -1.67 5.69 15.93
CA GLU A 80 -2.31 5.59 17.24
C GLU A 80 -3.27 4.42 17.22
N ARG A 81 -3.39 3.75 18.38
CA ARG A 81 -4.41 2.73 18.61
C ARG A 81 -5.52 3.33 19.49
N ILE A 82 -6.76 3.20 19.03
CA ILE A 82 -7.94 3.70 19.74
C ILE A 82 -8.89 2.53 19.96
N ARG A 83 -9.19 2.23 21.22
CA ARG A 83 -10.17 1.20 21.55
C ARG A 83 -11.57 1.72 21.25
N SER A 84 -12.41 0.81 20.70
CA SER A 84 -13.83 1.12 20.48
C SER A 84 -14.56 1.29 21.82
N ASP A 85 -15.38 2.34 21.94
CA ASP A 85 -16.25 2.56 23.09
C ASP A 85 -17.39 1.53 23.14
N GLN A 86 -17.79 1.01 21.99
CA GLN A 86 -18.88 0.04 21.85
C GLN A 86 -18.43 -1.40 22.20
N ASP A 87 -17.19 -1.77 21.82
CA ASP A 87 -16.58 -3.08 22.13
C ASP A 87 -15.08 -2.89 22.35
N ARG A 88 -14.65 -2.93 23.62
CA ARG A 88 -13.25 -2.72 24.01
C ARG A 88 -12.28 -3.77 23.50
N ARG A 89 -12.76 -4.89 22.95
CA ARG A 89 -11.94 -5.88 22.27
C ARG A 89 -11.50 -5.42 20.88
N VAL A 90 -12.21 -4.45 20.31
CA VAL A 90 -11.91 -3.88 19.01
C VAL A 90 -10.96 -2.70 19.16
N VAL A 91 -9.86 -2.73 18.43
CA VAL A 91 -8.87 -1.66 18.38
C VAL A 91 -8.81 -1.11 16.96
N TYR A 92 -9.08 0.18 16.81
CA TYR A 92 -8.93 0.89 15.55
C TYR A 92 -7.57 1.54 15.45
N LEU A 93 -7.04 1.58 14.23
CA LEU A 93 -5.76 2.17 13.90
C LEU A 93 -5.98 3.48 13.16
N HIS A 94 -5.29 4.52 13.59
CA HIS A 94 -5.35 5.84 12.96
C HIS A 94 -3.95 6.35 12.68
N LEU A 95 -3.79 7.09 11.59
CA LEU A 95 -2.55 7.78 11.29
C LEU A 95 -2.45 9.06 12.13
N THR A 96 -1.27 9.30 12.70
CA THR A 96 -0.90 10.60 13.24
C THR A 96 -0.65 11.60 12.11
N LYS A 97 -0.39 12.86 12.42
CA LYS A 97 0.05 13.85 11.43
C LYS A 97 1.27 13.36 10.65
N LYS A 98 2.24 12.77 11.35
CA LYS A 98 3.46 12.19 10.76
C LYS A 98 3.14 11.02 9.82
N GLY A 99 2.25 10.12 10.24
CA GLY A 99 1.78 9.01 9.41
C GLY A 99 1.05 9.48 8.16
N ARG A 100 0.21 10.52 8.27
CA ARG A 100 -0.48 11.10 7.11
C ARG A 100 0.49 11.72 6.10
N LEU A 101 1.60 12.26 6.54
CA LEU A 101 2.64 12.78 5.63
C LEU A 101 3.27 11.64 4.81
N VAL A 102 3.60 10.52 5.45
CA VAL A 102 4.12 9.32 4.75
C VAL A 102 3.09 8.80 3.75
N HIS A 103 1.84 8.67 4.18
CA HIS A 103 0.76 8.20 3.31
C HIS A 103 0.60 9.10 2.07
N ARG A 104 0.63 10.41 2.23
CA ARG A 104 0.57 11.36 1.10
C ARG A 104 1.78 11.25 0.18
N LEU A 105 2.98 11.06 0.72
CA LEU A 105 4.18 10.85 -0.07
C LEU A 105 4.05 9.62 -0.96
N HIS A 106 3.60 8.51 -0.39
CA HIS A 106 3.36 7.27 -1.11
C HIS A 106 2.27 7.42 -2.19
N LYS A 107 1.15 8.05 -1.85
CA LYS A 107 0.07 8.33 -2.82
C LYS A 107 0.55 9.21 -3.98
N ARG A 108 1.40 10.20 -3.71
CA ARG A 108 1.96 11.07 -4.75
C ARG A 108 2.82 10.29 -5.74
N PHE A 109 3.64 9.38 -5.24
CA PHE A 109 4.46 8.49 -6.08
C PHE A 109 3.57 7.64 -7.00
N HIS A 110 2.57 6.98 -6.44
CA HIS A 110 1.64 6.15 -7.22
C HIS A 110 0.81 6.97 -8.20
N LYS A 111 0.39 8.17 -7.82
CA LYS A 111 -0.33 9.06 -8.71
C LYS A 111 0.52 9.42 -9.94
N ALA A 112 1.76 9.81 -9.74
CA ALA A 112 2.67 10.15 -10.84
C ALA A 112 2.89 8.95 -11.77
N MET A 113 3.01 7.75 -11.22
CA MET A 113 3.15 6.52 -12.00
C MET A 113 1.90 6.23 -12.83
N VAL A 114 0.72 6.35 -12.24
CA VAL A 114 -0.56 6.14 -12.96
C VAL A 114 -0.74 7.20 -14.06
N GLU A 115 -0.49 8.46 -13.76
CA GLU A 115 -0.57 9.55 -14.74
C GLU A 115 0.35 9.25 -15.94
N ARG A 116 1.57 8.77 -15.68
CA ARG A 116 2.52 8.41 -16.73
C ARG A 116 2.04 7.26 -17.62
N ILE A 117 1.34 6.28 -17.04
CA ILE A 117 0.78 5.14 -17.80
C ILE A 117 -0.32 5.61 -18.75
N ILE A 118 -1.23 6.47 -18.26
CA ILE A 118 -2.43 6.87 -19.00
C ILE A 118 -2.20 8.09 -19.93
N ASP A 119 -1.05 8.71 -19.82
CA ASP A 119 -0.70 9.87 -20.65
C ASP A 119 -0.66 9.48 -22.13
N GLY A 120 -1.35 10.24 -22.96
CA GLY A 120 -1.44 9.99 -24.40
C GLY A 120 -2.37 8.85 -24.82
N MET A 121 -3.00 8.14 -23.87
CA MET A 121 -3.96 7.07 -24.20
C MET A 121 -5.34 7.62 -24.53
N SER A 122 -5.94 7.08 -25.59
CA SER A 122 -7.34 7.35 -25.92
C SER A 122 -8.29 6.75 -24.87
N PRO A 123 -9.56 7.18 -24.81
CA PRO A 123 -10.57 6.55 -23.94
C PRO A 123 -10.73 5.04 -24.19
N GLU A 124 -10.64 4.60 -25.43
CA GLU A 124 -10.76 3.18 -25.83
C GLU A 124 -9.54 2.38 -25.31
N GLU A 125 -8.36 2.92 -25.44
CA GLU A 125 -7.13 2.29 -24.94
C GLU A 125 -7.15 2.17 -23.41
N LYS A 126 -7.60 3.20 -22.70
CA LYS A 126 -7.79 3.16 -21.24
C LYS A 126 -8.79 2.08 -20.83
N LYS A 127 -9.87 1.90 -21.61
CA LYS A 127 -10.86 0.85 -21.35
C LYS A 127 -10.28 -0.55 -21.52
N VAL A 128 -9.48 -0.77 -22.56
CA VAL A 128 -8.81 -2.06 -22.82
C VAL A 128 -7.82 -2.38 -21.71
N MET A 129 -6.97 -1.41 -21.35
CA MET A 129 -6.03 -1.54 -20.24
C MET A 129 -6.76 -1.84 -18.93
N GLY A 130 -7.86 -1.13 -18.66
CA GLY A 130 -8.68 -1.32 -17.46
C GLY A 130 -9.21 -2.75 -17.34
N ARG A 131 -9.62 -3.37 -18.44
CA ARG A 131 -10.06 -4.78 -18.43
C ARG A 131 -8.91 -5.70 -18.01
N GLY A 132 -7.72 -5.53 -18.59
CA GLY A 132 -6.56 -6.35 -18.22
C GLY A 132 -6.19 -6.22 -16.75
N LEU A 133 -6.16 -4.99 -16.24
CA LEU A 133 -5.88 -4.73 -14.83
C LEU A 133 -6.96 -5.29 -13.91
N THR A 134 -8.24 -5.19 -14.31
CA THR A 134 -9.35 -5.78 -13.53
C THR A 134 -9.22 -7.29 -13.44
N ASN A 135 -8.87 -7.96 -14.53
CA ASN A 135 -8.65 -9.40 -14.53
C ASN A 135 -7.53 -9.81 -13.57
N LEU A 136 -6.41 -9.10 -13.60
CA LEU A 136 -5.29 -9.36 -12.70
C LEU A 136 -5.68 -9.07 -11.24
N TYR A 137 -6.33 -7.94 -11.00
CA TYR A 137 -6.80 -7.56 -9.67
C TYR A 137 -7.72 -8.65 -9.08
N GLN A 138 -8.72 -9.09 -9.85
CA GLN A 138 -9.66 -10.11 -9.38
C GLN A 138 -8.95 -11.44 -9.09
N PHE A 139 -8.04 -11.86 -9.96
CA PHE A 139 -7.23 -13.07 -9.71
C PHE A 139 -6.49 -12.97 -8.38
N LEU A 140 -5.86 -11.84 -8.09
CA LEU A 140 -5.12 -11.64 -6.84
C LEU A 140 -6.04 -11.56 -5.61
N GLU A 141 -7.21 -10.93 -5.74
CA GLU A 141 -8.21 -10.89 -4.65
C GLU A 141 -8.72 -12.28 -4.28
N ASP A 142 -8.93 -13.13 -5.28
CA ASP A 142 -9.40 -14.50 -5.07
C ASP A 142 -8.37 -15.39 -4.33
N LEU A 143 -7.09 -14.96 -4.29
CA LEU A 143 -6.03 -15.66 -3.56
C LEU A 143 -5.95 -15.25 -2.07
N LYS A 144 -6.63 -14.19 -1.67
CA LYS A 144 -6.66 -13.72 -0.27
C LYS A 144 -7.65 -14.56 0.54
#